data_87084476f2d9257a3e8138c17364d418
#
_entry.id   87084476f2d9257a3e8138c17364d418
#
_cell.length_a   1.000
_cell.length_b   1.000
_cell.length_c   1.000
_cell.angle_alpha   90.00
_cell.angle_beta   90.00
_cell.angle_gamma   90.00
#
_symmetry.space_group_name_H-M   'P 1'
#
loop_
_entity.id
_entity.type
_entity.pdbx_description
1 polymer ?
#
loop_
_entity_poly.entity_id
_entity_poly.type
_entity_poly.pdbx_seq_one_letter_code
_entity_poly.pdbx_strand_id
1 'polypeptide(L)'
;MRLRALFASAVLLLAGCATEANPLGTLEPGEEPQTQAVEWSDCDGGFECADVAAPLNWLQAGEEYVSIRLMRKAGTDQLPAILINPGGPGASTTDWMRGGYDTIGSSWLRQNFQLVAFDPRGVGESTAVVCSDDELKDQLLYGQSEFEFGSEKDLEYSKELMRSFAESCQETGPSPAYFNTQQTARDMELIRELLGEDQLNYLGFSYGSELGATYIALFPDRVGKFVLDGAVDPELDSSSQLLGQVKGFDKALRAYLKDCLGATYCPFDGSVDDAMRRISGFLQARETSPLETDFEGRELGIQGAIYGILVTLYSQGSWPYLSQAFDEAFYGDGTLMLMLADFYNDRENEGGYLTNVNEANFAINCADARLEKVGEDLTEEILEASIVWGKYFSTPDISCTGWPDGIGMELLDFDVELANQPIIIGTTGDPATPYEQAVSLADLLGGKLLTLRGEGHTAYGDNGCIDSLVDAYLAGEDLGEGSLTCF
;
A
#
# COMPACT_ATOMS: atom_id res chain seq x y z
N MET A 1 -13.38 52.35 63.61
CA MET A 1 -14.06 51.59 64.69
C MET A 1 -14.67 50.28 64.10
N ARG A 2 -14.19 49.13 64.48
CA ARG A 2 -14.86 47.82 64.51
C ARG A 2 -15.22 47.21 63.16
N LEU A 3 -15.06 45.93 62.77
CA LEU A 3 -14.64 44.70 63.52
C LEU A 3 -14.23 43.68 62.49
N ARG A 4 -13.20 42.92 62.77
CA ARG A 4 -12.77 41.75 62.02
C ARG A 4 -13.79 40.60 62.16
N ALA A 5 -14.13 39.93 61.07
CA ALA A 5 -14.66 38.62 61.14
C ALA A 5 -13.84 37.70 60.20
N LEU A 6 -13.12 36.78 60.83
CA LEU A 6 -12.42 35.66 60.18
C LEU A 6 -13.48 34.66 59.71
N PHE A 7 -13.44 34.32 58.41
CA PHE A 7 -14.00 33.09 57.89
C PHE A 7 -12.87 32.23 57.32
N ALA A 8 -12.56 31.19 58.03
CA ALA A 8 -11.73 30.08 57.56
C ALA A 8 -12.51 29.28 56.53
N SER A 9 -12.17 29.39 55.25
CA SER A 9 -12.65 28.48 54.21
C SER A 9 -11.63 27.35 54.02
N ALA A 10 -12.06 26.14 54.39
CA ALA A 10 -11.33 24.91 54.10
C ALA A 10 -11.30 24.70 52.58
N VAL A 11 -10.12 24.75 51.98
CA VAL A 11 -9.88 24.34 50.62
C VAL A 11 -9.79 22.82 50.63
N LEU A 12 -10.84 22.15 50.18
CA LEU A 12 -10.79 20.75 49.78
C LEU A 12 -9.96 20.66 48.49
N LEU A 13 -8.74 20.18 48.62
CA LEU A 13 -7.94 19.70 47.52
C LEU A 13 -8.59 18.37 47.01
N LEU A 14 -9.42 18.50 45.97
CA LEU A 14 -9.75 17.36 45.10
C LEU A 14 -8.51 17.09 44.26
N ALA A 15 -7.70 16.12 44.68
CA ALA A 15 -6.70 15.47 43.84
C ALA A 15 -7.49 14.70 42.77
N GLY A 16 -7.75 15.35 41.63
CA GLY A 16 -8.13 14.67 40.43
C GLY A 16 -6.89 13.88 39.95
N CYS A 17 -6.91 12.57 40.05
CA CYS A 17 -6.01 11.74 39.27
C CYS A 17 -6.37 11.94 37.80
N ALA A 18 -5.67 12.86 37.13
CA ALA A 18 -5.51 12.79 35.71
C ALA A 18 -4.54 11.63 35.48
N THR A 19 -5.04 10.48 35.07
CA THR A 19 -4.24 9.46 34.45
C THR A 19 -3.77 10.09 33.12
N GLU A 20 -2.55 10.59 33.10
CA GLU A 20 -1.84 10.80 31.83
C GLU A 20 -1.82 9.44 31.16
N ALA A 21 -2.49 9.32 30.02
CA ALA A 21 -2.32 8.21 29.12
C ALA A 21 -0.84 8.22 28.70
N ASN A 22 -0.08 7.22 29.18
CA ASN A 22 1.29 7.03 28.77
C ASN A 22 1.20 6.31 27.40
N PRO A 23 1.52 6.97 26.27
CA PRO A 23 1.33 6.37 24.95
C PRO A 23 2.33 5.26 24.63
N LEU A 24 3.25 4.95 25.54
CA LEU A 24 4.21 3.86 25.42
C LEU A 24 4.28 3.16 26.79
N GLY A 25 3.55 2.07 26.93
CA GLY A 25 3.72 1.15 28.06
C GLY A 25 5.14 0.59 28.06
N THR A 26 5.99 1.10 28.95
CA THR A 26 7.29 0.46 29.22
C THR A 26 7.03 -0.78 30.06
N LEU A 27 7.28 -1.97 29.49
CA LEU A 27 7.36 -3.19 30.28
C LEU A 27 8.62 -3.16 31.13
N GLU A 28 8.55 -3.64 32.37
CA GLU A 28 9.72 -3.79 33.23
C GLU A 28 10.67 -4.87 32.67
N PRO A 29 12.00 -4.73 32.82
CA PRO A 29 12.97 -5.70 32.28
C PRO A 29 12.69 -7.11 32.82
N GLY A 30 12.32 -8.03 31.94
CA GLY A 30 12.06 -9.45 32.27
C GLY A 30 10.59 -9.86 32.31
N GLU A 31 9.66 -8.96 31.99
CA GLU A 31 8.29 -9.36 31.68
C GLU A 31 8.25 -9.88 30.25
N GLU A 32 7.93 -11.18 30.08
CA GLU A 32 7.51 -11.70 28.78
C GLU A 32 6.28 -10.90 28.31
N PRO A 33 6.10 -10.64 27.00
CA PRO A 33 4.87 -10.03 26.49
C PRO A 33 3.69 -10.83 27.06
N GLN A 34 3.01 -10.27 28.03
CA GLN A 34 1.86 -10.96 28.59
C GLN A 34 0.86 -11.15 27.45
N THR A 35 0.26 -12.30 27.38
CA THR A 35 -0.94 -12.59 26.59
C THR A 35 -2.09 -11.68 27.08
N GLN A 36 -1.98 -10.41 26.75
CA GLN A 36 -2.98 -9.42 27.05
C GLN A 36 -4.11 -9.63 26.05
N ALA A 37 -5.31 -9.94 26.54
CA ALA A 37 -6.48 -9.97 25.68
C ALA A 37 -6.64 -8.59 25.00
N VAL A 38 -6.98 -8.57 23.71
CA VAL A 38 -7.20 -7.31 22.99
C VAL A 38 -8.33 -6.54 23.67
N GLU A 39 -8.04 -5.32 24.12
CA GLU A 39 -9.02 -4.43 24.74
C GLU A 39 -9.71 -3.57 23.67
N TRP A 40 -10.83 -4.06 23.17
CA TRP A 40 -11.64 -3.37 22.17
C TRP A 40 -12.46 -2.23 22.79
N SER A 41 -12.46 -1.08 22.14
CA SER A 41 -13.24 0.11 22.49
C SER A 41 -13.94 0.69 21.27
N ASP A 42 -15.10 1.33 21.45
CA ASP A 42 -15.80 2.03 20.37
C ASP A 42 -14.92 3.14 19.79
N CYS A 43 -14.77 3.17 18.46
CA CYS A 43 -13.99 4.16 17.73
C CYS A 43 -14.79 4.81 16.58
N ASP A 44 -16.08 5.03 16.79
CA ASP A 44 -17.02 5.65 15.86
C ASP A 44 -17.41 4.78 14.63
N GLY A 45 -18.41 5.21 13.90
CA GLY A 45 -18.84 4.55 12.64
C GLY A 45 -19.38 3.12 12.82
N GLY A 46 -19.57 2.65 14.07
CA GLY A 46 -19.96 1.28 14.40
C GLY A 46 -18.78 0.30 14.28
N PHE A 47 -17.59 0.78 14.53
CA PHE A 47 -16.35 0.00 14.63
C PHE A 47 -15.86 -0.04 16.09
N GLU A 48 -15.05 -1.04 16.38
CA GLU A 48 -14.29 -1.17 17.61
C GLU A 48 -12.81 -1.19 17.26
N CYS A 49 -12.01 -0.43 18.01
CA CYS A 49 -10.55 -0.32 17.83
C CYS A 49 -9.82 -0.83 19.08
N ALA A 50 -8.59 -1.24 18.86
CA ALA A 50 -7.64 -1.59 19.90
C ALA A 50 -6.22 -1.24 19.49
N ASP A 51 -5.35 -1.04 20.48
CA ASP A 51 -3.91 -0.90 20.27
C ASP A 51 -3.21 -2.06 20.94
N VAL A 52 -2.29 -2.71 20.22
CA VAL A 52 -1.47 -3.79 20.75
C VAL A 52 0.01 -3.42 20.65
N ALA A 53 0.78 -3.76 21.69
CA ALA A 53 2.20 -3.52 21.71
C ALA A 53 2.94 -4.68 21.05
N ALA A 54 3.76 -4.41 20.05
CA ALA A 54 4.64 -5.36 19.40
C ALA A 54 6.11 -4.97 19.63
N PRO A 55 7.05 -5.91 19.79
CA PRO A 55 8.48 -5.58 19.89
C PRO A 55 8.93 -4.77 18.68
N LEU A 56 9.75 -3.73 18.90
CA LEU A 56 10.34 -2.97 17.80
C LEU A 56 11.18 -3.89 16.89
N ASN A 57 11.95 -4.82 17.49
CA ASN A 57 12.73 -5.83 16.77
C ASN A 57 12.38 -7.23 17.28
N TRP A 58 11.69 -8.02 16.49
CA TRP A 58 11.31 -9.39 16.85
C TRP A 58 12.47 -10.37 16.99
N LEU A 59 13.59 -10.14 16.28
CA LEU A 59 14.78 -11.01 16.40
C LEU A 59 15.67 -10.67 17.60
N GLN A 60 15.45 -9.50 18.20
CA GLN A 60 16.14 -9.04 19.39
C GLN A 60 15.14 -8.34 20.30
N ALA A 61 14.20 -9.09 20.85
CA ALA A 61 13.20 -8.55 21.75
C ALA A 61 13.92 -7.82 22.91
N GLY A 62 13.74 -6.50 22.95
CA GLY A 62 14.33 -5.58 23.90
C GLY A 62 13.25 -4.86 24.70
N GLU A 63 13.58 -3.64 25.12
CA GLU A 63 12.70 -2.78 25.93
C GLU A 63 11.87 -1.82 25.06
N GLU A 64 12.01 -1.86 23.70
CA GLU A 64 11.36 -0.95 22.78
C GLU A 64 10.21 -1.65 22.06
N TYR A 65 9.07 -0.95 21.98
CA TYR A 65 7.82 -1.45 21.39
C TYR A 65 7.26 -0.44 20.39
N VAL A 66 6.49 -0.95 19.45
CA VAL A 66 5.63 -0.19 18.55
C VAL A 66 4.16 -0.51 18.89
N SER A 67 3.28 0.47 18.70
CA SER A 67 1.84 0.27 18.80
C SER A 67 1.31 -0.16 17.43
N ILE A 68 0.51 -1.22 17.39
CA ILE A 68 -0.21 -1.68 16.20
C ILE A 68 -1.69 -1.41 16.43
N ARG A 69 -2.29 -0.59 15.57
CA ARG A 69 -3.73 -0.30 15.58
C ARG A 69 -4.49 -1.43 14.92
N LEU A 70 -5.52 -1.90 15.62
CA LEU A 70 -6.50 -2.87 15.11
C LEU A 70 -7.88 -2.22 15.01
N MET A 71 -8.69 -2.66 14.05
CA MET A 71 -10.09 -2.26 13.91
C MET A 71 -10.93 -3.45 13.46
N ARG A 72 -12.17 -3.54 13.97
CA ARG A 72 -13.18 -4.52 13.54
C ARG A 72 -14.57 -3.89 13.50
N LYS A 73 -15.50 -4.48 12.77
CA LYS A 73 -16.91 -4.09 12.83
C LYS A 73 -17.52 -4.53 14.15
N ALA A 74 -18.21 -3.64 14.87
CA ALA A 74 -18.87 -3.96 16.13
C ALA A 74 -19.93 -5.06 15.95
N GLY A 75 -19.96 -6.00 16.88
CA GLY A 75 -20.92 -7.12 16.89
C GLY A 75 -20.56 -8.29 15.97
N THR A 76 -19.33 -8.35 15.44
CA THR A 76 -18.83 -9.49 14.65
C THR A 76 -17.94 -10.45 15.45
N ASP A 77 -17.77 -10.23 16.73
CA ASP A 77 -16.88 -10.96 17.66
C ASP A 77 -17.16 -12.46 17.81
N GLN A 78 -18.30 -12.94 17.32
CA GLN A 78 -18.65 -14.37 17.29
C GLN A 78 -18.28 -15.07 15.97
N LEU A 79 -17.80 -14.33 14.97
CA LEU A 79 -17.37 -14.87 13.69
C LEU A 79 -15.87 -15.20 13.72
N PRO A 80 -15.40 -16.19 12.94
CA PRO A 80 -13.96 -16.43 12.80
C PRO A 80 -13.28 -15.18 12.24
N ALA A 81 -12.11 -14.85 12.78
CA ALA A 81 -11.37 -13.68 12.33
C ALA A 81 -10.67 -13.94 11.00
N ILE A 82 -10.58 -12.88 10.17
CA ILE A 82 -9.74 -12.81 8.99
C ILE A 82 -9.02 -11.46 8.97
N LEU A 83 -7.70 -11.47 8.99
CA LEU A 83 -6.92 -10.24 8.82
C LEU A 83 -7.00 -9.79 7.36
N ILE A 84 -7.06 -8.48 7.16
CA ILE A 84 -7.11 -7.88 5.83
C ILE A 84 -5.98 -6.87 5.65
N ASN A 85 -5.48 -6.71 4.41
CA ASN A 85 -4.50 -5.70 4.06
C ASN A 85 -4.70 -5.25 2.60
N PRO A 86 -4.87 -3.92 2.32
CA PRO A 86 -5.08 -3.38 0.96
C PRO A 86 -3.81 -3.35 0.11
N GLY A 87 -2.63 -3.42 0.71
CA GLY A 87 -1.35 -3.33 0.02
C GLY A 87 -0.69 -1.95 0.10
N GLY A 88 -0.14 -1.51 -0.98
CA GLY A 88 0.69 -0.34 -1.14
C GLY A 88 2.14 -0.70 -1.46
N PRO A 89 3.06 -0.93 -0.47
CA PRO A 89 2.90 -0.83 0.98
C PRO A 89 2.57 0.58 1.44
N GLY A 90 2.09 0.70 2.69
CA GLY A 90 1.85 1.99 3.33
C GLY A 90 0.39 2.44 3.36
N ALA A 91 -0.53 1.77 2.66
CA ALA A 91 -1.94 2.08 2.76
C ALA A 91 -2.51 1.69 4.14
N SER A 92 -3.21 2.63 4.80
CA SER A 92 -3.89 2.36 6.07
C SER A 92 -5.07 1.43 5.87
N THR A 93 -5.01 0.26 6.51
CA THR A 93 -6.08 -0.73 6.47
C THR A 93 -7.30 -0.27 7.28
N THR A 94 -7.06 0.46 8.37
CA THR A 94 -8.15 0.98 9.21
C THR A 94 -8.92 2.09 8.51
N ASP A 95 -8.25 2.99 7.78
CA ASP A 95 -8.90 4.01 6.96
C ASP A 95 -9.66 3.40 5.78
N TRP A 96 -9.07 2.41 5.11
CA TRP A 96 -9.76 1.66 4.07
C TRP A 96 -11.03 0.99 4.60
N MET A 97 -10.97 0.32 5.76
CA MET A 97 -12.15 -0.28 6.39
C MET A 97 -13.19 0.77 6.79
N ARG A 98 -12.77 1.89 7.36
CA ARG A 98 -13.65 2.99 7.79
C ARG A 98 -14.39 3.62 6.59
N GLY A 99 -13.67 3.84 5.49
CA GLY A 99 -14.20 4.47 4.28
C GLY A 99 -14.99 3.53 3.36
N GLY A 100 -14.72 2.22 3.38
CA GLY A 100 -15.19 1.28 2.38
C GLY A 100 -15.60 -0.11 2.85
N TYR A 101 -15.97 -0.30 4.13
CA TYR A 101 -16.33 -1.63 4.67
C TYR A 101 -17.25 -2.45 3.75
N ASP A 102 -18.27 -1.82 3.17
CA ASP A 102 -19.25 -2.49 2.34
C ASP A 102 -18.72 -2.93 0.96
N THR A 103 -17.51 -2.52 0.60
CA THR A 103 -16.83 -2.86 -0.66
C THR A 103 -15.66 -3.83 -0.47
N ILE A 104 -15.27 -4.16 0.77
CA ILE A 104 -14.16 -5.10 1.03
C ILE A 104 -14.62 -6.52 0.73
N GLY A 105 -14.13 -7.10 -0.35
CA GLY A 105 -14.49 -8.44 -0.80
C GLY A 105 -15.98 -8.62 -1.04
N SER A 106 -16.48 -9.85 -0.95
CA SER A 106 -17.89 -10.15 -1.18
C SER A 106 -18.77 -9.81 0.03
N SER A 107 -20.09 -9.71 -0.20
CA SER A 107 -21.05 -9.57 0.90
C SER A 107 -21.12 -10.84 1.77
N TRP A 108 -20.83 -12.01 1.20
CA TRP A 108 -20.76 -13.28 1.93
C TRP A 108 -19.59 -13.28 2.93
N LEU A 109 -18.41 -12.81 2.53
CA LEU A 109 -17.24 -12.66 3.38
C LEU A 109 -17.60 -11.86 4.66
N ARG A 110 -18.17 -10.66 4.49
CA ARG A 110 -18.54 -9.75 5.58
C ARG A 110 -19.64 -10.30 6.53
N GLN A 111 -20.41 -11.27 6.07
CA GLN A 111 -21.44 -11.93 6.88
C GLN A 111 -20.93 -13.16 7.63
N ASN A 112 -19.82 -13.76 7.17
CA ASN A 112 -19.33 -15.03 7.70
C ASN A 112 -17.97 -14.90 8.41
N PHE A 113 -17.28 -13.77 8.25
CA PHE A 113 -16.02 -13.50 8.93
C PHE A 113 -16.05 -12.15 9.67
N GLN A 114 -15.33 -12.11 10.79
CA GLN A 114 -14.92 -10.86 11.42
C GLN A 114 -13.73 -10.32 10.65
N LEU A 115 -13.93 -9.28 9.83
CA LEU A 115 -12.82 -8.58 9.20
C LEU A 115 -12.07 -7.81 10.29
N VAL A 116 -10.80 -8.10 10.44
CA VAL A 116 -9.89 -7.40 11.35
C VAL A 116 -8.89 -6.63 10.48
N ALA A 117 -9.04 -5.33 10.42
CA ALA A 117 -8.05 -4.42 9.87
C ALA A 117 -6.93 -4.21 10.88
N PHE A 118 -5.70 -4.14 10.41
CA PHE A 118 -4.58 -3.65 11.19
C PHE A 118 -3.75 -2.71 10.33
N ASP A 119 -3.30 -1.61 10.89
CA ASP A 119 -2.31 -0.78 10.25
C ASP A 119 -0.93 -1.41 10.51
N PRO A 120 -0.16 -1.77 9.48
CA PRO A 120 1.21 -2.25 9.67
C PRO A 120 2.06 -1.25 10.46
N ARG A 121 3.13 -1.72 11.09
CA ARG A 121 4.13 -0.81 11.65
C ARG A 121 4.61 0.19 10.59
N GLY A 122 4.74 1.45 10.95
CA GLY A 122 5.05 2.53 10.02
C GLY A 122 3.84 3.21 9.38
N VAL A 123 2.62 2.65 9.51
CA VAL A 123 1.42 3.04 8.73
C VAL A 123 0.32 3.59 9.63
N GLY A 124 -0.36 4.62 9.17
CA GLY A 124 -1.65 5.08 9.65
C GLY A 124 -1.70 5.41 11.14
N GLU A 125 -2.65 4.78 11.86
CA GLU A 125 -2.85 4.96 13.30
C GLU A 125 -1.93 4.07 14.16
N SER A 126 -1.13 3.16 13.57
CA SER A 126 -0.04 2.47 14.25
C SER A 126 1.12 3.42 14.55
N THR A 127 2.22 2.93 15.17
CA THR A 127 3.45 3.73 15.24
C THR A 127 3.90 4.04 13.82
N ALA A 128 3.55 5.22 13.34
CA ALA A 128 3.71 5.65 11.95
C ALA A 128 5.12 6.17 11.64
N VAL A 129 5.54 6.08 10.38
CA VAL A 129 6.62 6.91 9.84
C VAL A 129 6.10 8.34 9.74
N VAL A 130 6.76 9.28 10.39
CA VAL A 130 6.39 10.71 10.36
C VAL A 130 7.57 11.49 9.80
N CYS A 131 7.34 12.17 8.68
CA CYS A 131 8.28 13.10 8.09
C CYS A 131 7.79 14.53 8.36
N SER A 132 8.70 15.45 8.58
CA SER A 132 8.38 16.74 9.18
C SER A 132 7.94 17.82 8.18
N ASP A 133 7.92 17.57 6.86
CA ASP A 133 7.82 18.62 5.85
C ASP A 133 7.00 18.25 4.63
N ASP A 134 5.74 18.71 4.60
CA ASP A 134 4.85 18.53 3.44
C ASP A 134 5.34 19.29 2.20
N GLU A 135 6.09 20.42 2.37
CA GLU A 135 6.65 21.16 1.24
C GLU A 135 7.76 20.32 0.57
N LEU A 136 8.57 19.62 1.36
CA LEU A 136 9.58 18.70 0.83
C LEU A 136 8.95 17.51 0.12
N LYS A 137 7.84 16.99 0.66
CA LYS A 137 7.04 15.92 0.03
C LYS A 137 6.42 16.39 -1.29
N ASP A 138 5.86 17.60 -1.33
CA ASP A 138 5.36 18.21 -2.56
C ASP A 138 6.46 18.36 -3.62
N GLN A 139 7.66 18.76 -3.22
CA GLN A 139 8.80 18.85 -4.13
C GLN A 139 9.22 17.47 -4.65
N LEU A 140 9.18 16.42 -3.82
CA LEU A 140 9.53 15.06 -4.21
C LEU A 140 8.51 14.47 -5.19
N LEU A 141 7.21 14.64 -4.90
CA LEU A 141 6.13 13.99 -5.65
C LEU A 141 5.67 14.78 -6.88
N TYR A 142 5.81 16.11 -6.88
CA TYR A 142 5.29 16.99 -7.95
C TYR A 142 6.31 17.98 -8.48
N GLY A 143 7.45 18.12 -7.81
CA GLY A 143 8.45 19.10 -8.15
C GLY A 143 9.07 18.85 -9.53
N GLN A 144 9.51 19.92 -10.18
CA GLN A 144 10.28 19.87 -11.40
C GLN A 144 11.69 20.39 -11.15
N SER A 145 12.66 19.58 -11.59
CA SER A 145 14.05 20.02 -11.66
C SER A 145 14.24 21.07 -12.76
N GLU A 146 15.15 22.02 -12.58
CA GLU A 146 15.57 22.96 -13.64
C GLU A 146 16.51 22.32 -14.66
N PHE A 147 16.94 21.08 -14.43
CA PHE A 147 17.88 20.35 -15.29
C PHE A 147 17.12 19.47 -16.30
N GLU A 148 17.83 19.07 -17.36
CA GLU A 148 17.29 18.11 -18.33
C GLU A 148 17.02 16.77 -17.65
N PHE A 149 15.83 16.23 -17.83
CA PHE A 149 15.39 14.98 -17.22
C PHE A 149 16.37 13.82 -17.50
N GLY A 150 16.79 13.13 -16.45
CA GLY A 150 17.74 12.02 -16.50
C GLY A 150 19.20 12.43 -16.70
N SER A 151 19.52 13.74 -16.78
CA SER A 151 20.90 14.19 -16.78
C SER A 151 21.58 13.93 -15.42
N GLU A 152 22.94 13.92 -15.43
CA GLU A 152 23.71 13.76 -14.18
C GLU A 152 23.32 14.78 -13.10
N LYS A 153 23.02 16.03 -13.51
CA LYS A 153 22.60 17.09 -12.58
C LYS A 153 21.19 16.86 -12.04
N ASP A 154 20.29 16.38 -12.86
CA ASP A 154 18.92 16.03 -12.46
C ASP A 154 18.92 14.87 -11.47
N LEU A 155 19.70 13.84 -11.75
CA LEU A 155 19.88 12.70 -10.84
C LEU A 155 20.50 13.11 -9.49
N GLU A 156 21.48 14.01 -9.51
CA GLU A 156 22.09 14.50 -8.25
C GLU A 156 21.12 15.37 -7.46
N TYR A 157 20.34 16.24 -8.13
CA TYR A 157 19.27 17.00 -7.50
C TYR A 157 18.23 16.09 -6.87
N SER A 158 17.76 15.07 -7.59
CA SER A 158 16.76 14.12 -7.14
C SER A 158 17.27 13.26 -5.97
N LYS A 159 18.56 12.85 -5.99
CA LYS A 159 19.19 12.15 -4.86
C LYS A 159 19.28 13.01 -3.61
N GLU A 160 19.61 14.29 -3.74
CA GLU A 160 19.68 15.19 -2.58
C GLU A 160 18.29 15.44 -1.98
N LEU A 161 17.29 15.59 -2.84
CA LEU A 161 15.90 15.76 -2.43
C LEU A 161 15.42 14.50 -1.68
N MET A 162 15.66 13.31 -2.23
CA MET A 162 15.31 12.05 -1.57
C MET A 162 16.05 11.87 -0.24
N ARG A 163 17.35 12.21 -0.18
CA ARG A 163 18.11 12.16 1.06
C ARG A 163 17.52 13.07 2.13
N SER A 164 17.23 14.31 1.77
CA SER A 164 16.62 15.27 2.69
C SER A 164 15.26 14.79 3.21
N PHE A 165 14.46 14.19 2.33
CA PHE A 165 13.18 13.60 2.71
C PHE A 165 13.38 12.41 3.67
N ALA A 166 14.23 11.47 3.33
CA ALA A 166 14.53 10.31 4.17
C ALA A 166 15.10 10.71 5.56
N GLU A 167 15.96 11.73 5.61
CA GLU A 167 16.51 12.26 6.87
C GLU A 167 15.40 12.87 7.73
N SER A 168 14.46 13.63 7.13
CA SER A 168 13.33 14.22 7.87
C SER A 168 12.43 13.16 8.52
N CYS A 169 12.29 11.98 7.90
CA CYS A 169 11.53 10.85 8.41
C CYS A 169 12.23 10.07 9.54
N GLN A 170 13.50 10.34 9.79
CA GLN A 170 14.29 9.69 10.84
C GLN A 170 14.47 10.57 12.09
N GLU A 171 14.01 11.82 12.05
CA GLU A 171 14.16 12.76 13.18
C GLU A 171 13.19 12.46 14.33
N THR A 172 12.07 11.80 14.04
CA THR A 172 11.00 11.53 15.01
C THR A 172 10.61 10.06 15.03
N GLY A 173 10.42 9.50 16.22
CA GLY A 173 9.97 8.12 16.38
C GLY A 173 11.07 7.06 16.22
N PRO A 174 10.68 5.79 16.13
CA PRO A 174 11.59 4.67 15.88
C PRO A 174 12.21 4.75 14.48
N SER A 175 13.43 4.18 14.33
CA SER A 175 14.08 4.11 13.02
C SER A 175 13.21 3.35 11.99
N PRO A 176 13.01 3.91 10.78
CA PRO A 176 12.31 3.22 9.69
C PRO A 176 12.91 1.85 9.31
N ALA A 177 14.18 1.60 9.66
CA ALA A 177 14.82 0.30 9.46
C ALA A 177 14.06 -0.90 10.05
N TYR A 178 13.20 -0.68 11.04
CA TYR A 178 12.37 -1.71 11.66
C TYR A 178 10.99 -1.87 11.03
N PHE A 179 10.66 -1.03 10.05
CA PHE A 179 9.36 -1.05 9.37
C PHE A 179 9.46 -1.82 8.05
N ASN A 180 9.67 -3.14 8.14
CA ASN A 180 9.82 -4.04 7.01
C ASN A 180 8.78 -5.16 7.04
N THR A 181 8.59 -5.81 5.91
CA THR A 181 7.57 -6.85 5.70
C THR A 181 7.71 -8.03 6.66
N GLN A 182 8.91 -8.47 6.99
CA GLN A 182 9.11 -9.59 7.92
C GLN A 182 8.76 -9.24 9.37
N GLN A 183 9.06 -8.02 9.81
CA GLN A 183 8.65 -7.56 11.14
C GLN A 183 7.13 -7.44 11.22
N THR A 184 6.48 -6.95 10.16
CA THR A 184 5.02 -6.87 10.03
C THR A 184 4.36 -8.26 10.04
N ALA A 185 4.94 -9.23 9.34
CA ALA A 185 4.44 -10.61 9.36
C ALA A 185 4.50 -11.24 10.77
N ARG A 186 5.50 -10.87 11.58
CA ARG A 186 5.56 -11.28 12.99
C ARG A 186 4.54 -10.55 13.87
N ASP A 187 4.18 -9.31 13.53
CA ASP A 187 3.04 -8.62 14.17
C ASP A 187 1.74 -9.33 13.87
N MET A 188 1.55 -9.85 12.65
CA MET A 188 0.36 -10.65 12.29
C MET A 188 0.26 -11.93 13.14
N GLU A 189 1.39 -12.58 13.43
CA GLU A 189 1.40 -13.75 14.32
C GLU A 189 1.00 -13.38 15.76
N LEU A 190 1.49 -12.25 16.28
CA LEU A 190 1.03 -11.72 17.56
C LEU A 190 -0.48 -11.45 17.55
N ILE A 191 -0.99 -10.80 16.51
CA ILE A 191 -2.42 -10.50 16.37
C ILE A 191 -3.24 -11.80 16.36
N ARG A 192 -2.80 -12.83 15.60
CA ARG A 192 -3.45 -14.16 15.61
C ARG A 192 -3.56 -14.73 17.03
N GLU A 193 -2.46 -14.70 17.79
CA GLU A 193 -2.44 -15.21 19.17
C GLU A 193 -3.37 -14.42 20.08
N LEU A 194 -3.38 -13.09 19.98
CA LEU A 194 -4.23 -12.21 20.78
C LEU A 194 -5.71 -12.34 20.44
N LEU A 195 -6.06 -12.67 19.19
CA LEU A 195 -7.42 -13.00 18.78
C LEU A 195 -7.85 -14.41 19.21
N GLY A 196 -6.92 -15.25 19.67
CA GLY A 196 -7.18 -16.62 20.12
C GLY A 196 -7.41 -17.61 18.98
N GLU A 197 -6.95 -17.29 17.76
CA GLU A 197 -7.08 -18.14 16.59
C GLU A 197 -5.96 -19.18 16.52
N ASP A 198 -6.29 -20.45 16.27
CA ASP A 198 -5.29 -21.52 16.10
C ASP A 198 -4.46 -21.35 14.84
N GLN A 199 -5.10 -20.89 13.76
CA GLN A 199 -4.51 -20.58 12.47
C GLN A 199 -5.01 -19.22 11.99
N LEU A 200 -4.16 -18.46 11.32
CA LEU A 200 -4.51 -17.17 10.74
C LEU A 200 -5.29 -17.37 9.44
N ASN A 201 -6.44 -16.68 9.31
CA ASN A 201 -7.05 -16.45 8.01
C ASN A 201 -6.64 -15.04 7.53
N TYR A 202 -6.38 -14.91 6.24
CA TYR A 202 -5.82 -13.67 5.69
C TYR A 202 -6.35 -13.38 4.27
N LEU A 203 -6.62 -12.10 4.01
CA LEU A 203 -6.97 -11.55 2.70
C LEU A 203 -6.04 -10.37 2.42
N GLY A 204 -5.10 -10.56 1.50
CA GLY A 204 -4.13 -9.54 1.10
C GLY A 204 -4.26 -9.18 -0.37
N PHE A 205 -4.28 -7.87 -0.64
CA PHE A 205 -4.31 -7.32 -1.98
C PHE A 205 -2.96 -6.68 -2.33
N SER A 206 -2.50 -6.85 -3.58
CA SER A 206 -1.27 -6.21 -4.06
C SER A 206 -0.06 -6.54 -3.17
N TYR A 207 0.69 -5.57 -2.63
CA TYR A 207 1.72 -5.80 -1.61
C TYR A 207 1.22 -6.66 -0.44
N GLY A 208 -0.07 -6.60 -0.08
CA GLY A 208 -0.64 -7.48 0.93
C GLY A 208 -0.50 -8.97 0.58
N SER A 209 -0.35 -9.32 -0.69
CA SER A 209 -0.04 -10.69 -1.11
C SER A 209 1.40 -11.10 -0.79
N GLU A 210 2.37 -10.19 -0.93
CA GLU A 210 3.77 -10.39 -0.52
C GLU A 210 3.88 -10.50 1.00
N LEU A 211 3.17 -9.66 1.75
CA LEU A 211 3.07 -9.78 3.21
C LEU A 211 2.48 -11.12 3.64
N GLY A 212 1.44 -11.60 2.94
CA GLY A 212 0.85 -12.92 3.14
C GLY A 212 1.82 -14.06 2.83
N ALA A 213 2.56 -13.97 1.73
CA ALA A 213 3.59 -14.94 1.37
C ALA A 213 4.73 -14.97 2.40
N THR A 214 5.16 -13.80 2.87
CA THR A 214 6.15 -13.67 3.95
C THR A 214 5.68 -14.33 5.24
N TYR A 215 4.41 -14.14 5.63
CA TYR A 215 3.83 -14.83 6.79
C TYR A 215 3.82 -16.35 6.59
N ILE A 216 3.45 -16.84 5.40
CA ILE A 216 3.46 -18.27 5.06
C ILE A 216 4.86 -18.87 5.24
N ALA A 217 5.89 -18.19 4.74
CA ALA A 217 7.28 -18.64 4.87
C ALA A 217 7.76 -18.68 6.34
N LEU A 218 7.34 -17.70 7.15
CA LEU A 218 7.76 -17.62 8.56
C LEU A 218 6.97 -18.57 9.47
N PHE A 219 5.68 -18.81 9.20
CA PHE A 219 4.76 -19.52 10.09
C PHE A 219 3.89 -20.56 9.35
N PRO A 220 4.47 -21.52 8.61
CA PRO A 220 3.71 -22.45 7.77
C PRO A 220 2.66 -23.28 8.53
N ASP A 221 2.94 -23.63 9.78
CA ASP A 221 2.00 -24.39 10.65
C ASP A 221 0.81 -23.53 11.14
N ARG A 222 0.85 -22.21 10.98
CA ARG A 222 -0.16 -21.26 11.41
C ARG A 222 -1.06 -20.75 10.29
N VAL A 223 -0.85 -21.22 9.07
CA VAL A 223 -1.60 -20.82 7.88
C VAL A 223 -2.99 -21.46 7.88
N GLY A 224 -4.03 -20.61 7.93
CA GLY A 224 -5.44 -20.98 7.77
C GLY A 224 -5.89 -20.80 6.31
N LYS A 225 -6.92 -20.00 6.10
CA LYS A 225 -7.42 -19.63 4.76
C LYS A 225 -6.74 -18.36 4.29
N PHE A 226 -5.89 -18.47 3.28
CA PHE A 226 -5.18 -17.33 2.68
C PHE A 226 -5.70 -17.06 1.27
N VAL A 227 -6.02 -15.79 1.01
CA VAL A 227 -6.41 -15.26 -0.31
C VAL A 227 -5.46 -14.12 -0.64
N LEU A 228 -4.67 -14.28 -1.71
CA LEU A 228 -3.64 -13.36 -2.16
C LEU A 228 -4.01 -12.86 -3.55
N ASP A 229 -4.54 -11.64 -3.65
CA ASP A 229 -5.12 -11.06 -4.86
C ASP A 229 -4.26 -9.93 -5.43
N GLY A 230 -4.03 -9.92 -6.74
CA GLY A 230 -3.04 -9.05 -7.35
C GLY A 230 -1.64 -9.43 -6.86
N ALA A 231 -1.31 -10.70 -7.04
CA ALA A 231 -0.20 -11.36 -6.37
C ALA A 231 1.17 -10.84 -6.81
N VAL A 232 2.04 -10.58 -5.83
CA VAL A 232 3.45 -10.23 -5.98
C VAL A 232 4.31 -11.48 -5.78
N ASP A 233 5.29 -11.69 -6.64
CA ASP A 233 6.30 -12.74 -6.48
C ASP A 233 7.46 -12.19 -5.62
N PRO A 234 7.63 -12.68 -4.37
CA PRO A 234 8.65 -12.17 -3.46
C PRO A 234 10.09 -12.61 -3.82
N GLU A 235 10.24 -13.46 -4.83
CA GLU A 235 11.56 -13.88 -5.31
C GLU A 235 12.12 -13.04 -6.47
N LEU A 236 11.32 -12.11 -7.02
CA LEU A 236 11.78 -11.19 -8.04
C LEU A 236 12.71 -10.13 -7.44
N ASP A 237 13.78 -9.82 -8.15
CA ASP A 237 14.56 -8.62 -7.87
C ASP A 237 13.85 -7.34 -8.34
N SER A 238 14.22 -6.18 -7.76
CA SER A 238 13.58 -4.89 -8.05
C SER A 238 13.61 -4.49 -9.54
N SER A 239 14.69 -4.81 -10.26
CA SER A 239 14.79 -4.51 -11.70
C SER A 239 13.82 -5.34 -12.52
N SER A 240 13.69 -6.63 -12.22
CA SER A 240 12.73 -7.54 -12.85
C SER A 240 11.29 -7.15 -12.55
N GLN A 241 11.01 -6.75 -11.30
CA GLN A 241 9.71 -6.27 -10.87
C GLN A 241 9.33 -4.98 -11.61
N LEU A 242 10.23 -4.00 -11.67
CA LEU A 242 10.03 -2.74 -12.40
C LEU A 242 9.80 -2.97 -13.90
N LEU A 243 10.59 -3.82 -14.56
CA LEU A 243 10.38 -4.19 -15.96
C LEU A 243 9.00 -4.83 -16.18
N GLY A 244 8.57 -5.68 -15.27
CA GLY A 244 7.23 -6.27 -15.26
C GLY A 244 6.14 -5.20 -15.17
N GLN A 245 6.26 -4.25 -14.25
CA GLN A 245 5.32 -3.14 -14.07
C GLN A 245 5.27 -2.21 -15.30
N VAL A 246 6.41 -1.84 -15.88
CA VAL A 246 6.45 -1.02 -17.11
C VAL A 246 5.72 -1.70 -18.25
N LYS A 247 5.90 -3.01 -18.43
CA LYS A 247 5.16 -3.81 -19.43
C LYS A 247 3.66 -3.90 -19.10
N GLY A 248 3.31 -4.07 -17.82
CA GLY A 248 1.93 -4.13 -17.33
C GLY A 248 1.18 -2.83 -17.62
N PHE A 249 1.76 -1.68 -17.25
CA PHE A 249 1.20 -0.36 -17.52
C PHE A 249 1.15 -0.02 -19.01
N ASP A 250 2.14 -0.44 -19.84
CA ASP A 250 2.05 -0.28 -21.31
C ASP A 250 0.86 -1.06 -21.88
N LYS A 251 0.68 -2.31 -21.42
CA LYS A 251 -0.44 -3.17 -21.83
C LYS A 251 -1.79 -2.58 -21.42
N ALA A 252 -1.93 -2.13 -20.17
CA ALA A 252 -3.17 -1.52 -19.67
C ALA A 252 -3.49 -0.20 -20.41
N LEU A 253 -2.48 0.64 -20.66
CA LEU A 253 -2.66 1.87 -21.45
C LEU A 253 -3.11 1.57 -22.89
N ARG A 254 -2.58 0.53 -23.53
CA ARG A 254 -3.03 0.08 -24.86
C ARG A 254 -4.44 -0.50 -24.82
N ALA A 255 -4.82 -1.20 -23.75
CA ALA A 255 -6.19 -1.70 -23.57
C ALA A 255 -7.17 -0.54 -23.41
N TYR A 256 -6.87 0.45 -22.58
CA TYR A 256 -7.63 1.70 -22.47
C TYR A 256 -7.76 2.40 -23.82
N LEU A 257 -6.67 2.60 -24.55
CA LEU A 257 -6.71 3.27 -25.87
C LEU A 257 -7.54 2.50 -26.89
N LYS A 258 -7.49 1.19 -26.87
CA LYS A 258 -8.34 0.35 -27.76
C LYS A 258 -9.83 0.53 -27.44
N ASP A 259 -10.19 0.59 -26.16
CA ASP A 259 -11.57 0.84 -25.72
C ASP A 259 -12.01 2.27 -26.11
N CYS A 260 -11.20 3.28 -25.77
CA CYS A 260 -11.44 4.68 -26.08
C CYS A 260 -11.67 4.91 -27.58
N LEU A 261 -10.78 4.42 -28.44
CA LEU A 261 -10.89 4.57 -29.91
C LEU A 261 -12.12 3.86 -30.50
N GLY A 262 -12.69 2.88 -29.78
CA GLY A 262 -13.95 2.23 -30.12
C GLY A 262 -15.20 2.95 -29.60
N ALA A 263 -15.04 3.88 -28.67
CA ALA A 263 -16.13 4.62 -28.03
C ALA A 263 -16.63 5.80 -28.89
N THR A 264 -17.80 6.36 -28.53
CA THR A 264 -18.36 7.55 -29.19
C THR A 264 -17.54 8.81 -28.93
N TYR A 265 -16.86 8.86 -27.78
CA TYR A 265 -16.00 9.97 -27.37
C TYR A 265 -14.64 9.42 -26.97
N CYS A 266 -13.61 9.94 -27.62
CA CYS A 266 -12.21 9.66 -27.31
C CYS A 266 -11.36 10.89 -27.69
N PRO A 267 -10.45 11.37 -26.84
CA PRO A 267 -9.59 12.53 -27.14
C PRO A 267 -8.45 12.19 -28.12
N PHE A 268 -8.37 10.94 -28.56
CA PHE A 268 -7.37 10.44 -29.51
C PHE A 268 -7.99 10.05 -30.83
N ASP A 269 -7.17 10.15 -31.89
CA ASP A 269 -7.51 9.75 -33.26
C ASP A 269 -6.46 8.76 -33.81
N GLY A 270 -6.80 8.05 -34.85
CA GLY A 270 -5.90 7.14 -35.56
C GLY A 270 -5.82 5.76 -34.94
N SER A 271 -4.64 5.19 -34.86
CA SER A 271 -4.38 3.88 -34.25
C SER A 271 -3.97 3.99 -32.79
N VAL A 272 -3.98 2.87 -32.07
CA VAL A 272 -3.43 2.78 -30.70
C VAL A 272 -1.98 3.30 -30.66
N ASP A 273 -1.16 2.96 -31.65
CA ASP A 273 0.23 3.43 -31.70
C ASP A 273 0.34 4.94 -31.97
N ASP A 274 -0.61 5.55 -32.72
CA ASP A 274 -0.67 7.00 -32.89
C ASP A 274 -1.00 7.69 -31.55
N ALA A 275 -1.95 7.13 -30.81
CA ALA A 275 -2.33 7.63 -29.49
C ALA A 275 -1.18 7.46 -28.46
N MET A 276 -0.50 6.32 -28.45
CA MET A 276 0.70 6.10 -27.61
C MET A 276 1.79 7.15 -27.89
N ARG A 277 2.07 7.45 -29.17
CA ARG A 277 3.01 8.52 -29.53
C ARG A 277 2.55 9.89 -29.08
N ARG A 278 1.23 10.16 -29.15
CA ARG A 278 0.68 11.44 -28.67
C ARG A 278 0.83 11.59 -27.16
N ILE A 279 0.61 10.52 -26.38
CA ILE A 279 0.83 10.50 -24.92
C ILE A 279 2.32 10.69 -24.60
N SER A 280 3.21 9.97 -25.27
CA SER A 280 4.67 10.14 -25.09
C SER A 280 5.09 11.61 -25.36
N GLY A 281 4.60 12.20 -26.45
CA GLY A 281 4.88 13.62 -26.74
C GLY A 281 4.24 14.58 -25.74
N PHE A 282 3.08 14.26 -25.20
CA PHE A 282 2.46 15.02 -24.12
C PHE A 282 3.32 15.01 -22.85
N LEU A 283 3.78 13.84 -22.40
CA LEU A 283 4.65 13.72 -21.23
C LEU A 283 5.98 14.44 -21.44
N GLN A 284 6.63 14.28 -22.60
CA GLN A 284 7.87 15.00 -22.91
C GLN A 284 7.70 16.53 -22.86
N ALA A 285 6.56 17.05 -23.32
CA ALA A 285 6.27 18.47 -23.20
C ALA A 285 6.11 18.94 -21.74
N ARG A 286 5.65 18.06 -20.83
CA ARG A 286 5.49 18.40 -19.40
C ARG A 286 6.83 18.50 -18.66
N GLU A 287 7.90 17.96 -19.19
CA GLU A 287 9.25 18.10 -18.62
C GLU A 287 9.72 19.56 -18.53
N THR A 288 9.25 20.43 -19.42
CA THR A 288 9.69 21.84 -19.47
C THR A 288 8.56 22.85 -19.57
N SER A 289 7.33 22.39 -19.76
CA SER A 289 6.16 23.26 -19.99
C SER A 289 4.97 22.68 -19.23
N PRO A 290 4.89 22.90 -17.91
CA PRO A 290 3.73 22.45 -17.13
C PRO A 290 2.46 23.12 -17.64
N LEU A 291 1.29 22.53 -17.37
CA LEU A 291 -0.01 23.12 -17.66
C LEU A 291 -0.53 23.90 -16.45
N GLU A 292 -1.20 25.02 -16.75
CA GLU A 292 -1.98 25.73 -15.75
C GLU A 292 -3.09 24.83 -15.19
N THR A 293 -3.47 25.08 -13.93
CA THR A 293 -4.58 24.40 -13.26
C THR A 293 -5.42 25.44 -12.51
N ASP A 294 -6.64 25.04 -12.10
CA ASP A 294 -7.51 25.86 -11.24
C ASP A 294 -7.01 25.95 -9.78
N PHE A 295 -5.96 25.21 -9.41
CA PHE A 295 -5.37 25.23 -8.07
C PHE A 295 -4.34 26.34 -7.95
N GLU A 296 -4.52 27.25 -7.00
CA GLU A 296 -3.63 28.38 -6.79
C GLU A 296 -2.17 27.94 -6.56
N GLY A 297 -1.26 28.39 -7.39
CA GLY A 297 0.17 28.11 -7.28
C GLY A 297 0.60 26.70 -7.67
N ARG A 298 -0.28 25.88 -8.24
CA ARG A 298 0.04 24.53 -8.68
C ARG A 298 -0.16 24.34 -10.18
N GLU A 299 0.80 23.70 -10.80
CA GLU A 299 0.79 23.39 -12.24
C GLU A 299 0.94 21.86 -12.43
N LEU A 300 0.42 21.35 -13.54
CA LEU A 300 0.62 19.95 -13.93
C LEU A 300 1.96 19.78 -14.61
N GLY A 301 2.96 19.35 -13.86
CA GLY A 301 4.26 18.92 -14.38
C GLY A 301 4.29 17.46 -14.81
N ILE A 302 5.48 16.96 -15.13
CA ILE A 302 5.68 15.58 -15.62
C ILE A 302 5.26 14.53 -14.57
N GLN A 303 5.62 14.70 -13.29
CA GLN A 303 5.30 13.73 -12.24
C GLN A 303 3.80 13.64 -12.02
N GLY A 304 3.10 14.77 -11.89
CA GLY A 304 1.64 14.80 -11.80
C GLY A 304 0.95 14.16 -13.00
N ALA A 305 1.47 14.38 -14.21
CA ALA A 305 0.93 13.75 -15.42
C ALA A 305 1.12 12.22 -15.40
N ILE A 306 2.26 11.72 -14.94
CA ILE A 306 2.51 10.28 -14.79
C ILE A 306 1.53 9.67 -13.75
N TYR A 307 1.47 10.21 -12.54
CA TYR A 307 0.58 9.70 -11.49
C TYR A 307 -0.90 9.75 -11.89
N GLY A 308 -1.34 10.85 -12.51
CA GLY A 308 -2.72 11.00 -12.98
C GLY A 308 -3.11 9.98 -14.05
N ILE A 309 -2.19 9.56 -14.91
CA ILE A 309 -2.43 8.48 -15.86
C ILE A 309 -2.39 7.12 -15.15
N LEU A 310 -1.35 6.84 -14.34
CA LEU A 310 -1.16 5.55 -13.70
C LEU A 310 -2.37 5.15 -12.85
N VAL A 311 -2.87 6.05 -11.98
CA VAL A 311 -4.00 5.74 -11.08
C VAL A 311 -5.26 5.28 -11.81
N THR A 312 -5.51 5.82 -13.00
CA THR A 312 -6.69 5.45 -13.79
C THR A 312 -6.58 4.09 -14.46
N LEU A 313 -5.36 3.54 -14.60
CA LEU A 313 -5.15 2.24 -15.21
C LEU A 313 -5.38 1.07 -14.24
N TYR A 314 -5.51 1.35 -12.94
CA TYR A 314 -5.85 0.34 -11.93
C TYR A 314 -7.27 -0.21 -12.09
N SER A 315 -8.19 0.54 -12.72
CA SER A 315 -9.58 0.12 -12.89
C SER A 315 -10.17 0.61 -14.22
N GLN A 316 -10.84 -0.27 -14.95
CA GLN A 316 -11.61 0.11 -16.16
C GLN A 316 -12.67 1.17 -15.85
N GLY A 317 -13.24 1.17 -14.65
CA GLY A 317 -14.20 2.18 -14.20
C GLY A 317 -13.63 3.60 -14.18
N SER A 318 -12.32 3.76 -14.12
CA SER A 318 -11.62 5.05 -14.12
C SER A 318 -11.24 5.55 -15.53
N TRP A 319 -11.35 4.73 -16.58
CA TRP A 319 -10.98 5.10 -17.95
C TRP A 319 -11.74 6.32 -18.52
N PRO A 320 -13.03 6.54 -18.21
CA PRO A 320 -13.72 7.77 -18.62
C PRO A 320 -13.08 9.05 -18.05
N TYR A 321 -12.59 9.00 -16.81
CA TYR A 321 -11.89 10.13 -16.19
C TYR A 321 -10.54 10.40 -16.87
N LEU A 322 -9.81 9.34 -17.27
CA LEU A 322 -8.59 9.48 -18.05
C LEU A 322 -8.85 10.13 -19.41
N SER A 323 -9.92 9.73 -20.10
CA SER A 323 -10.33 10.35 -21.38
C SER A 323 -10.63 11.83 -21.21
N GLN A 324 -11.37 12.21 -20.15
CA GLN A 324 -11.69 13.60 -19.87
C GLN A 324 -10.42 14.38 -19.49
N ALA A 325 -9.55 13.82 -18.64
CA ALA A 325 -8.31 14.49 -18.25
C ALA A 325 -7.37 14.76 -19.44
N PHE A 326 -7.27 13.82 -20.39
CA PHE A 326 -6.52 14.08 -21.62
C PHE A 326 -7.18 15.12 -22.53
N ASP A 327 -8.52 15.13 -22.63
CA ASP A 327 -9.22 16.13 -23.43
C ASP A 327 -8.94 17.54 -22.89
N GLU A 328 -9.14 17.77 -21.60
CA GLU A 328 -8.87 19.04 -20.94
C GLU A 328 -7.40 19.45 -21.07
N ALA A 329 -6.46 18.50 -20.81
CA ALA A 329 -5.03 18.74 -20.90
C ALA A 329 -4.56 19.11 -22.34
N PHE A 330 -5.19 18.55 -23.38
CA PHE A 330 -4.89 18.91 -24.76
C PHE A 330 -5.41 20.32 -25.15
N TYR A 331 -6.36 20.86 -24.39
CA TYR A 331 -6.79 22.25 -24.49
C TYR A 331 -6.05 23.22 -23.56
N GLY A 332 -5.09 22.70 -22.76
CA GLY A 332 -4.22 23.51 -21.92
C GLY A 332 -4.59 23.54 -20.44
N ASP A 333 -5.61 22.80 -20.02
CA ASP A 333 -6.06 22.71 -18.62
C ASP A 333 -5.57 21.40 -17.98
N GLY A 334 -4.68 21.53 -16.99
CA GLY A 334 -4.10 20.40 -16.26
C GLY A 334 -4.88 19.95 -15.04
N THR A 335 -6.01 20.63 -14.72
CA THR A 335 -6.70 20.49 -13.43
C THR A 335 -7.13 19.06 -13.12
N LEU A 336 -7.88 18.41 -14.00
CA LEU A 336 -8.37 17.06 -13.73
C LEU A 336 -7.23 16.02 -13.64
N MET A 337 -6.21 16.15 -14.50
CA MET A 337 -5.06 15.23 -14.44
C MET A 337 -4.28 15.40 -13.12
N LEU A 338 -4.15 16.63 -12.60
CA LEU A 338 -3.52 16.87 -11.30
C LEU A 338 -4.39 16.37 -10.13
N MET A 339 -5.73 16.49 -10.22
CA MET A 339 -6.64 15.89 -9.23
C MET A 339 -6.51 14.37 -9.16
N LEU A 340 -6.32 13.70 -10.30
CA LEU A 340 -6.08 12.26 -10.34
C LEU A 340 -4.74 11.89 -9.69
N ALA A 341 -3.70 12.71 -9.89
CA ALA A 341 -2.41 12.55 -9.22
C ALA A 341 -2.51 12.79 -7.70
N ASP A 342 -3.27 13.79 -7.29
CA ASP A 342 -3.54 14.08 -5.87
C ASP A 342 -4.28 12.92 -5.20
N PHE A 343 -5.26 12.34 -5.88
CA PHE A 343 -5.95 11.13 -5.41
C PHE A 343 -4.99 9.93 -5.26
N TYR A 344 -4.02 9.77 -6.17
CA TYR A 344 -3.01 8.72 -6.07
C TYR A 344 -2.09 8.86 -4.86
N ASN A 345 -1.77 10.10 -4.51
CA ASN A 345 -0.81 10.43 -3.45
C ASN A 345 -1.48 10.85 -2.12
N ASP A 346 -2.80 10.75 -2.00
CA ASP A 346 -3.58 11.23 -0.84
C ASP A 346 -3.34 12.70 -0.50
N ARG A 347 -3.08 13.56 -1.50
CA ARG A 347 -2.85 14.99 -1.31
C ARG A 347 -4.16 15.77 -1.31
N GLU A 348 -4.33 16.64 -0.31
CA GLU A 348 -5.50 17.52 -0.24
C GLU A 348 -5.35 18.78 -1.13
N ASN A 349 -6.47 19.28 -1.64
CA ASN A 349 -6.48 20.45 -2.53
C ASN A 349 -5.94 21.72 -1.87
N GLU A 350 -6.19 21.88 -0.57
CA GLU A 350 -5.76 23.06 0.21
C GLU A 350 -4.33 22.93 0.76
N GLY A 351 -3.65 21.84 0.47
CA GLY A 351 -2.31 21.50 0.95
C GLY A 351 -2.34 20.48 2.10
N GLY A 352 -1.25 19.71 2.24
CA GLY A 352 -1.14 18.61 3.18
C GLY A 352 -1.56 17.28 2.57
N TYR A 353 -1.48 16.22 3.36
CA TYR A 353 -1.75 14.84 2.96
C TYR A 353 -2.70 14.18 3.96
N LEU A 354 -3.64 13.39 3.47
CA LEU A 354 -4.63 12.69 4.28
C LEU A 354 -4.00 11.58 5.13
N THR A 355 -2.99 10.92 4.57
CA THR A 355 -2.31 9.78 5.18
C THR A 355 -0.80 9.90 5.03
N ASN A 356 -0.07 9.00 5.68
CA ASN A 356 1.38 8.86 5.52
C ASN A 356 1.76 7.76 4.51
N VAL A 357 0.88 7.46 3.54
CA VAL A 357 1.08 6.35 2.58
C VAL A 357 2.42 6.45 1.85
N ASN A 358 2.81 7.66 1.43
CA ASN A 358 4.05 7.86 0.67
C ASN A 358 5.29 7.63 1.54
N GLU A 359 5.31 8.16 2.76
CA GLU A 359 6.40 7.97 3.73
C GLU A 359 6.57 6.50 4.08
N ALA A 360 5.45 5.83 4.39
CA ALA A 360 5.44 4.43 4.73
C ALA A 360 5.84 3.55 3.54
N ASN A 361 5.42 3.91 2.33
CA ASN A 361 5.81 3.21 1.10
C ASN A 361 7.32 3.24 0.89
N PHE A 362 7.95 4.41 0.95
CA PHE A 362 9.40 4.51 0.83
C PHE A 362 10.12 3.76 1.97
N ALA A 363 9.67 3.94 3.21
CA ALA A 363 10.31 3.33 4.37
C ALA A 363 10.30 1.80 4.30
N ILE A 364 9.15 1.20 3.97
CA ILE A 364 8.97 -0.26 3.92
C ILE A 364 9.77 -0.84 2.75
N ASN A 365 9.58 -0.30 1.53
CA ASN A 365 10.30 -0.80 0.35
C ASN A 365 11.82 -0.70 0.54
N CYS A 366 12.32 0.41 1.09
CA CYS A 366 13.77 0.58 1.28
C CYS A 366 14.32 -0.29 2.43
N ALA A 367 13.53 -0.57 3.45
CA ALA A 367 13.95 -1.52 4.48
C ALA A 367 14.00 -2.96 3.95
N ASP A 368 13.04 -3.35 3.09
CA ASP A 368 12.98 -4.69 2.49
C ASP A 368 14.09 -4.91 1.44
N ALA A 369 14.46 -3.88 0.68
CA ALA A 369 15.47 -3.94 -0.40
C ALA A 369 16.85 -4.48 0.04
N ARG A 370 17.17 -4.45 1.35
CA ARG A 370 18.42 -5.00 1.88
C ARG A 370 18.67 -6.47 1.56
N LEU A 371 17.60 -7.28 1.52
CA LEU A 371 17.69 -8.72 1.29
C LEU A 371 17.38 -9.11 -0.16
N GLU A 372 17.07 -8.14 -1.01
CA GLU A 372 16.82 -8.40 -2.41
C GLU A 372 18.04 -9.02 -3.09
N LYS A 373 17.77 -9.92 -4.00
CA LYS A 373 18.80 -10.45 -4.91
C LYS A 373 19.29 -9.29 -5.78
N VAL A 374 20.61 -9.17 -5.96
CA VAL A 374 21.16 -8.24 -6.93
C VAL A 374 20.76 -8.74 -8.31
N GLY A 375 19.81 -8.02 -8.93
CA GLY A 375 19.31 -8.32 -10.26
C GLY A 375 20.30 -7.98 -11.37
N GLU A 376 19.92 -8.31 -12.60
CA GLU A 376 20.62 -7.85 -13.80
C GLU A 376 20.30 -6.37 -14.03
N ASP A 377 21.21 -5.66 -14.71
CA ASP A 377 20.92 -4.31 -15.19
C ASP A 377 19.98 -4.39 -16.40
N LEU A 378 18.71 -4.08 -16.17
CA LEU A 378 17.62 -4.14 -17.15
C LEU A 378 17.26 -2.73 -17.70
N THR A 379 18.13 -1.73 -17.52
CA THR A 379 17.87 -0.34 -17.95
C THR A 379 17.48 -0.23 -19.42
N GLU A 380 18.17 -0.98 -20.32
CA GLU A 380 17.90 -0.96 -21.76
C GLU A 380 16.55 -1.66 -22.07
N GLU A 381 16.26 -2.77 -21.45
CA GLU A 381 15.00 -3.51 -21.59
C GLU A 381 13.80 -2.69 -21.07
N ILE A 382 13.96 -1.96 -19.96
CA ILE A 382 12.95 -1.06 -19.41
C ILE A 382 12.70 0.10 -20.40
N LEU A 383 13.77 0.71 -20.92
CA LEU A 383 13.65 1.79 -21.90
C LEU A 383 12.89 1.34 -23.16
N GLU A 384 13.15 0.12 -23.65
CA GLU A 384 12.53 -0.44 -24.85
C GLU A 384 11.11 -0.97 -24.61
N ALA A 385 10.75 -1.30 -23.36
CA ALA A 385 9.46 -1.92 -23.02
C ALA A 385 8.27 -1.01 -23.33
N SER A 386 8.43 0.31 -23.25
CA SER A 386 7.34 1.27 -23.51
C SER A 386 7.85 2.58 -24.07
N ILE A 387 7.23 3.06 -25.15
CA ILE A 387 7.50 4.40 -25.70
C ILE A 387 6.95 5.53 -24.80
N VAL A 388 6.06 5.20 -23.87
CA VAL A 388 5.46 6.16 -22.91
C VAL A 388 6.22 6.13 -21.58
N TRP A 389 6.45 4.96 -21.02
CA TRP A 389 6.99 4.79 -19.67
C TRP A 389 8.49 4.60 -19.63
N GLY A 390 9.09 3.95 -20.66
CA GLY A 390 10.48 3.50 -20.63
C GLY A 390 11.46 4.60 -20.25
N LYS A 391 11.35 5.79 -20.85
CA LYS A 391 12.22 6.93 -20.52
C LYS A 391 12.21 7.29 -19.03
N TYR A 392 11.05 7.23 -18.39
CA TYR A 392 10.86 7.72 -17.03
C TYR A 392 11.24 6.69 -15.97
N PHE A 393 11.18 5.41 -16.31
CA PHE A 393 11.49 4.31 -15.40
C PHE A 393 12.84 3.63 -15.67
N SER A 394 13.58 4.02 -16.72
CA SER A 394 14.93 3.51 -17.01
C SER A 394 16.06 4.32 -16.36
N THR A 395 15.75 5.31 -15.53
CA THR A 395 16.74 6.04 -14.73
C THR A 395 17.23 5.17 -13.56
N PRO A 396 18.49 5.36 -13.09
CA PRO A 396 18.94 4.67 -11.91
C PRO A 396 17.97 4.84 -10.72
N ASP A 397 17.69 3.77 -10.02
CA ASP A 397 16.86 3.82 -8.82
C ASP A 397 17.56 4.64 -7.73
N ILE A 398 16.89 5.68 -7.27
CA ILE A 398 17.35 6.58 -6.21
C ILE A 398 16.39 6.61 -5.03
N SER A 399 15.31 5.83 -5.07
CA SER A 399 14.19 5.86 -4.12
C SER A 399 14.64 5.59 -2.68
N CYS A 400 15.69 4.80 -2.50
CA CYS A 400 16.23 4.47 -1.18
C CYS A 400 17.44 5.32 -0.75
N THR A 401 17.74 6.41 -1.47
CA THR A 401 18.85 7.31 -1.10
C THR A 401 18.56 7.99 0.24
N GLY A 402 19.39 7.69 1.25
CA GLY A 402 19.25 8.26 2.58
C GLY A 402 18.39 7.43 3.55
N TRP A 403 17.66 6.44 3.06
CA TRP A 403 16.93 5.52 3.93
C TRP A 403 17.86 4.52 4.59
N PRO A 404 17.59 4.10 5.86
CA PRO A 404 18.41 3.10 6.54
C PRO A 404 18.11 1.70 6.02
N ASP A 405 19.13 0.85 6.00
CA ASP A 405 18.95 -0.58 5.71
C ASP A 405 18.03 -1.24 6.73
N GLY A 406 17.17 -2.14 6.29
CA GLY A 406 16.27 -2.91 7.14
C GLY A 406 17.01 -3.76 8.19
N ILE A 407 16.40 -3.85 9.36
CA ILE A 407 16.93 -4.59 10.52
C ILE A 407 15.92 -5.66 10.95
N GLY A 408 16.45 -6.78 11.45
CA GLY A 408 15.59 -7.86 11.97
C GLY A 408 14.95 -8.71 10.89
N MET A 409 15.65 -8.89 9.77
CA MET A 409 15.25 -9.74 8.65
C MET A 409 16.21 -10.90 8.47
N GLU A 410 15.72 -11.98 7.87
CA GLU A 410 16.44 -13.20 7.52
C GLU A 410 16.07 -13.66 6.11
N LEU A 411 16.92 -14.48 5.48
CA LEU A 411 16.58 -15.09 4.20
C LEU A 411 15.43 -16.08 4.40
N LEU A 412 14.37 -15.93 3.64
CA LEU A 412 13.20 -16.78 3.70
C LEU A 412 13.31 -17.92 2.71
N ASP A 413 12.70 -19.05 3.07
CA ASP A 413 12.46 -20.20 2.19
C ASP A 413 10.94 -20.29 2.00
N PHE A 414 10.50 -20.18 0.76
CA PHE A 414 9.08 -20.25 0.41
C PHE A 414 8.65 -21.68 0.00
N ASP A 415 9.59 -22.63 -0.15
CA ASP A 415 9.28 -24.06 -0.38
C ASP A 415 8.89 -24.73 0.94
N VAL A 416 7.67 -24.47 1.40
CA VAL A 416 7.12 -24.94 2.66
C VAL A 416 5.94 -25.89 2.47
N GLU A 417 5.80 -26.89 3.35
CA GLU A 417 4.63 -27.77 3.35
C GLU A 417 3.46 -27.09 4.09
N LEU A 418 2.32 -26.91 3.42
CA LEU A 418 1.14 -26.27 3.96
C LEU A 418 0.00 -27.29 4.18
N ALA A 419 -0.67 -27.20 5.34
CA ALA A 419 -1.88 -27.95 5.58
C ALA A 419 -3.08 -27.40 4.79
N ASN A 420 -3.12 -26.11 4.54
CA ASN A 420 -4.14 -25.40 3.78
C ASN A 420 -3.49 -24.73 2.55
N GLN A 421 -3.96 -25.10 1.37
CA GLN A 421 -3.51 -24.51 0.12
C GLN A 421 -4.04 -23.07 -0.01
N PRO A 422 -3.20 -22.04 -0.21
CA PRO A 422 -3.67 -20.68 -0.40
C PRO A 422 -4.31 -20.48 -1.79
N ILE A 423 -5.23 -19.52 -1.89
CA ILE A 423 -5.73 -19.00 -3.16
C ILE A 423 -4.82 -17.86 -3.62
N ILE A 424 -4.38 -17.94 -4.86
CA ILE A 424 -3.62 -16.90 -5.55
C ILE A 424 -4.47 -16.38 -6.71
N ILE A 425 -4.72 -15.08 -6.78
CA ILE A 425 -5.56 -14.48 -7.81
C ILE A 425 -4.69 -13.57 -8.69
N GLY A 426 -4.83 -13.74 -10.00
CA GLY A 426 -4.17 -12.89 -10.98
C GLY A 426 -5.13 -12.45 -12.08
N THR A 427 -5.13 -11.15 -12.38
CA THR A 427 -5.86 -10.56 -13.51
C THR A 427 -4.94 -10.44 -14.71
N THR A 428 -5.38 -10.91 -15.89
CA THR A 428 -4.52 -10.97 -17.08
C THR A 428 -4.09 -9.61 -17.60
N GLY A 429 -4.81 -8.54 -17.29
CA GLY A 429 -4.51 -7.16 -17.64
C GLY A 429 -4.12 -6.29 -16.44
N ASP A 430 -3.60 -6.90 -15.36
CA ASP A 430 -3.13 -6.18 -14.19
C ASP A 430 -1.90 -5.33 -14.54
N PRO A 431 -1.95 -3.99 -14.32
CA PRO A 431 -0.83 -3.12 -14.60
C PRO A 431 0.26 -3.11 -13.52
N ALA A 432 -0.12 -3.27 -12.26
CA ALA A 432 0.75 -3.08 -11.10
C ALA A 432 1.44 -4.38 -10.66
N THR A 433 0.67 -5.48 -10.65
CA THR A 433 1.15 -6.83 -10.36
C THR A 433 0.86 -7.75 -11.55
N PRO A 434 1.73 -7.75 -12.57
CA PRO A 434 1.49 -8.52 -13.80
C PRO A 434 1.15 -9.98 -13.53
N TYR A 435 0.21 -10.51 -14.30
CA TYR A 435 -0.36 -11.85 -14.15
C TYR A 435 0.69 -12.97 -13.98
N GLU A 436 1.84 -12.81 -14.59
CA GLU A 436 2.97 -13.75 -14.50
C GLU A 436 3.47 -13.91 -13.06
N GLN A 437 3.36 -12.87 -12.22
CA GLN A 437 3.72 -12.96 -10.81
C GLN A 437 2.73 -13.83 -10.02
N ALA A 438 1.44 -13.77 -10.35
CA ALA A 438 0.44 -14.65 -9.74
C ALA A 438 0.66 -16.14 -10.11
N VAL A 439 1.10 -16.39 -11.34
CA VAL A 439 1.48 -17.74 -11.77
C VAL A 439 2.70 -18.23 -10.99
N SER A 440 3.73 -17.39 -10.88
CA SER A 440 4.96 -17.71 -10.15
C SER A 440 4.68 -17.96 -8.67
N LEU A 441 3.92 -17.06 -8.01
CA LEU A 441 3.59 -17.22 -6.60
C LEU A 441 2.74 -18.48 -6.33
N ALA A 442 1.82 -18.81 -7.24
CA ALA A 442 1.03 -20.04 -7.13
C ALA A 442 1.90 -21.30 -7.22
N ASP A 443 2.88 -21.29 -8.11
CA ASP A 443 3.84 -22.41 -8.22
C ASP A 443 4.77 -22.46 -7.00
N LEU A 444 5.23 -21.30 -6.50
CA LEU A 444 6.14 -21.18 -5.36
C LEU A 444 5.52 -21.70 -4.06
N LEU A 445 4.27 -21.33 -3.79
CA LEU A 445 3.55 -21.71 -2.55
C LEU A 445 2.72 -23.00 -2.70
N GLY A 446 2.74 -23.66 -3.85
CA GLY A 446 1.79 -24.76 -4.13
C GLY A 446 0.33 -24.30 -4.05
N GLY A 447 0.07 -23.02 -4.34
CA GLY A 447 -1.23 -22.37 -4.21
C GLY A 447 -2.21 -22.70 -5.34
N LYS A 448 -3.49 -22.43 -5.12
CA LYS A 448 -4.56 -22.55 -6.11
C LYS A 448 -4.67 -21.27 -6.94
N LEU A 449 -4.26 -21.31 -8.20
CA LEU A 449 -4.37 -20.15 -9.10
C LEU A 449 -5.81 -19.95 -9.57
N LEU A 450 -6.37 -18.76 -9.32
CA LEU A 450 -7.57 -18.23 -9.94
C LEU A 450 -7.18 -17.13 -10.93
N THR A 451 -7.60 -17.28 -12.16
CA THR A 451 -7.31 -16.33 -13.24
C THR A 451 -8.56 -15.52 -13.58
N LEU A 452 -8.49 -14.19 -13.48
CA LEU A 452 -9.46 -13.31 -14.13
C LEU A 452 -8.92 -12.91 -15.51
N ARG A 453 -9.68 -13.23 -16.58
CA ARG A 453 -9.42 -12.68 -17.91
C ARG A 453 -10.11 -11.33 -18.04
N GLY A 454 -9.40 -10.28 -17.69
CA GLY A 454 -9.91 -8.91 -17.63
C GLY A 454 -8.78 -7.91 -17.52
N GLU A 455 -9.16 -6.66 -17.33
CA GLU A 455 -8.28 -5.52 -17.11
C GLU A 455 -8.51 -4.99 -15.69
N GLY A 456 -7.46 -4.44 -15.08
CA GLY A 456 -7.51 -3.83 -13.76
C GLY A 456 -6.70 -4.60 -12.73
N HIS A 457 -6.49 -3.94 -11.60
CA HIS A 457 -5.68 -4.43 -10.48
C HIS A 457 -6.60 -5.07 -9.43
N THR A 458 -6.31 -6.32 -9.05
CA THR A 458 -7.12 -7.16 -8.16
C THR A 458 -8.48 -7.59 -8.76
N ALA A 459 -9.21 -8.49 -8.09
CA ALA A 459 -10.44 -9.07 -8.65
C ALA A 459 -11.51 -9.44 -7.62
N TYR A 460 -11.14 -9.75 -6.38
CA TYR A 460 -12.09 -10.18 -5.34
C TYR A 460 -12.85 -8.98 -4.77
N GLY A 461 -14.16 -9.01 -4.90
CA GLY A 461 -15.07 -7.91 -4.60
C GLY A 461 -15.60 -7.21 -5.84
N ASP A 462 -14.91 -7.34 -6.98
CA ASP A 462 -15.27 -6.68 -8.24
C ASP A 462 -15.74 -7.66 -9.32
N ASN A 463 -15.48 -8.97 -9.18
CA ASN A 463 -15.89 -9.98 -10.15
C ASN A 463 -16.65 -11.14 -9.50
N GLY A 464 -17.95 -11.25 -9.78
CA GLY A 464 -18.81 -12.25 -9.15
C GLY A 464 -18.44 -13.73 -9.39
N CYS A 465 -17.66 -14.06 -10.44
CA CYS A 465 -17.11 -15.40 -10.61
C CYS A 465 -15.97 -15.65 -9.63
N ILE A 466 -15.04 -14.70 -9.51
CA ILE A 466 -13.95 -14.76 -8.51
C ILE A 466 -14.54 -14.79 -7.10
N ASP A 467 -15.52 -13.91 -6.81
CA ASP A 467 -16.20 -13.87 -5.51
C ASP A 467 -16.76 -15.24 -5.13
N SER A 468 -17.47 -15.88 -6.04
CA SER A 468 -18.08 -17.19 -5.79
C SER A 468 -17.06 -18.27 -5.48
N LEU A 469 -15.89 -18.26 -6.14
CA LEU A 469 -14.81 -19.22 -5.92
C LEU A 469 -14.09 -18.98 -4.60
N VAL A 470 -13.78 -17.72 -4.29
CA VAL A 470 -13.15 -17.34 -3.02
C VAL A 470 -14.07 -17.64 -1.84
N ASP A 471 -15.36 -17.29 -1.94
CA ASP A 471 -16.35 -17.56 -0.90
C ASP A 471 -16.51 -19.06 -0.64
N ALA A 472 -16.53 -19.90 -1.69
CA ALA A 472 -16.58 -21.34 -1.59
C ALA A 472 -15.31 -21.89 -0.87
N TYR A 473 -14.12 -21.41 -1.22
CA TYR A 473 -12.87 -21.76 -0.55
C TYR A 473 -12.91 -21.37 0.94
N LEU A 474 -13.31 -20.14 1.24
CA LEU A 474 -13.42 -19.65 2.63
C LEU A 474 -14.46 -20.45 3.42
N ALA A 475 -15.52 -20.90 2.78
CA ALA A 475 -16.53 -21.82 3.38
C ALA A 475 -15.97 -23.25 3.63
N GLY A 476 -14.79 -23.56 3.12
CA GLY A 476 -14.17 -24.89 3.25
C GLY A 476 -14.58 -25.88 2.16
N GLU A 477 -15.13 -25.40 1.04
CA GLU A 477 -15.45 -26.24 -0.10
C GLU A 477 -14.18 -26.60 -0.91
N ASP A 478 -14.16 -27.79 -1.48
CA ASP A 478 -13.08 -28.23 -2.37
C ASP A 478 -13.30 -27.66 -3.79
N LEU A 479 -12.39 -26.84 -4.25
CA LEU A 479 -12.43 -26.25 -5.60
C LEU A 479 -11.91 -27.20 -6.70
N GLY A 480 -11.57 -28.45 -6.36
CA GLY A 480 -11.02 -29.45 -7.28
C GLY A 480 -9.55 -29.17 -7.66
N GLU A 481 -9.02 -29.95 -8.61
CA GLU A 481 -7.62 -29.82 -9.04
C GLU A 481 -7.46 -28.78 -10.17
N GLY A 482 -6.23 -28.26 -10.34
CA GLY A 482 -5.81 -27.32 -11.39
C GLY A 482 -6.26 -25.87 -11.18
N SER A 483 -5.87 -24.98 -12.08
CA SER A 483 -6.25 -23.56 -12.06
C SER A 483 -7.68 -23.36 -12.57
N LEU A 484 -8.35 -22.31 -12.08
CA LEU A 484 -9.70 -21.91 -12.50
C LEU A 484 -9.65 -20.56 -13.21
N THR A 485 -10.54 -20.35 -14.19
CA THR A 485 -10.55 -19.13 -14.99
C THR A 485 -11.95 -18.49 -14.98
N CYS A 486 -12.00 -17.20 -14.66
CA CYS A 486 -13.15 -16.31 -14.76
C CYS A 486 -12.99 -15.31 -15.91
N PHE A 487 -14.12 -14.68 -16.34
CA PHE A 487 -14.18 -13.72 -17.45
C PHE A 487 -14.95 -12.47 -17.04
#